data_bd908b466f4dacf34e33169b849440ff
#
_entry.id   bd908b466f4dacf34e33169b849440ff
#
_cell.length_a   1.000
_cell.length_b   1.000
_cell.length_c   1.000
_cell.angle_alpha   90.00
_cell.angle_beta   90.00
_cell.angle_gamma   90.00
#
_symmetry.space_group_name_H-M   'P 1'
#
loop_
_entity.id
_entity.type
_entity.pdbx_description
1 polymer ?
#
loop_
_entity_poly.entity_id
_entity_poly.type
_entity_poly.pdbx_seq_one_letter_code
_entity_poly.pdbx_strand_id
1 'polypeptide(L)'
;MLTTICLDADDTLWHNERLFQFTQERFAKLLSGYVASDHLIDRLRDAERRNIERYGYGIKGFTLSMIETALQVTENRVPGSVIAELIACGQEMLRDPIELLNGAEETVRTLAADFTLLLITKGDLLDQERKLAQSGLGKFFDGVEIVSEKTSEVYVDIFGGRGIDPRHALMAGNSLKSDVIPVIAAGGWGVHVPCSPSWDLEATDAPMQHNRFREITALSDLPGVIKDICGNM
;
A
#
# COMPACT_ATOMS: atom_id res chain seq x y z
N MET A 1 6.89 -26.87 -2.35
CA MET A 1 5.52 -26.48 -2.73
C MET A 1 5.12 -25.30 -1.86
N LEU A 2 4.46 -24.28 -2.41
CA LEU A 2 3.93 -23.14 -1.63
C LEU A 2 2.83 -23.61 -0.69
N THR A 3 2.81 -23.04 0.51
CA THR A 3 1.79 -23.29 1.54
C THR A 3 1.12 -22.01 2.02
N THR A 4 1.80 -20.88 1.90
CA THR A 4 1.35 -19.58 2.40
C THR A 4 1.40 -18.54 1.30
N ILE A 5 0.30 -17.83 1.11
CA ILE A 5 0.20 -16.70 0.20
C ILE A 5 -0.07 -15.44 1.03
N CYS A 6 0.79 -14.46 0.89
CA CYS A 6 0.65 -13.16 1.49
C CYS A 6 0.19 -12.16 0.43
N LEU A 7 -0.76 -11.32 0.77
CA LEU A 7 -1.28 -10.28 -0.10
C LEU A 7 -1.10 -8.91 0.55
N ASP A 8 -0.68 -7.94 -0.23
CA ASP A 8 -0.81 -6.54 0.13
C ASP A 8 -2.27 -6.09 0.00
N ALA A 9 -2.60 -4.92 0.53
CA ALA A 9 -3.95 -4.40 0.61
C ALA A 9 -4.20 -3.25 -0.38
N ASP A 10 -3.60 -2.09 -0.09
CA ASP A 10 -3.82 -0.84 -0.81
C ASP A 10 -3.26 -0.93 -2.25
N ASP A 11 -4.08 -0.64 -3.25
CA ASP A 11 -3.75 -0.77 -4.69
C ASP A 11 -3.36 -2.20 -5.14
N THR A 12 -3.65 -3.20 -4.30
CA THR A 12 -3.55 -4.62 -4.62
C THR A 12 -4.93 -5.30 -4.52
N LEU A 13 -5.68 -5.06 -3.45
CA LEU A 13 -7.03 -5.59 -3.24
C LEU A 13 -8.12 -4.54 -3.45
N TRP A 14 -7.84 -3.28 -3.15
CA TRP A 14 -8.74 -2.14 -3.31
C TRP A 14 -8.00 -0.88 -3.72
N HIS A 15 -8.73 0.04 -4.32
CA HIS A 15 -8.19 1.33 -4.73
C HIS A 15 -7.83 2.20 -3.54
N ASN A 16 -6.66 2.84 -3.59
CA ASN A 16 -6.17 3.74 -2.54
C ASN A 16 -5.50 4.99 -3.13
N GLU A 17 -4.50 4.86 -3.99
CA GLU A 17 -3.70 5.99 -4.50
C GLU A 17 -4.54 7.03 -5.26
N ARG A 18 -5.61 6.61 -5.93
CA ARG A 18 -6.55 7.55 -6.60
C ARG A 18 -7.15 8.57 -5.64
N LEU A 19 -7.44 8.16 -4.40
CA LEU A 19 -8.01 9.05 -3.37
C LEU A 19 -6.99 10.11 -2.94
N PHE A 20 -5.73 9.72 -2.79
CA PHE A 20 -4.64 10.64 -2.49
C PHE A 20 -4.44 11.65 -3.62
N GLN A 21 -4.40 11.22 -4.88
CA GLN A 21 -4.26 12.10 -6.03
C GLN A 21 -5.41 13.11 -6.13
N PHE A 22 -6.64 12.67 -5.99
CA PHE A 22 -7.81 13.56 -5.95
C PHE A 22 -7.69 14.61 -4.84
N THR A 23 -7.21 14.21 -3.67
CA THR A 23 -7.02 15.14 -2.55
C THR A 23 -5.85 16.10 -2.79
N GLN A 24 -4.77 15.66 -3.45
CA GLN A 24 -3.66 16.53 -3.88
C GLN A 24 -4.14 17.60 -4.87
N GLU A 25 -5.03 17.26 -5.80
CA GLU A 25 -5.62 18.26 -6.72
C GLU A 25 -6.44 19.31 -5.95
N ARG A 26 -7.25 18.89 -4.97
CA ARG A 26 -7.98 19.83 -4.10
C ARG A 26 -7.03 20.72 -3.29
N PHE A 27 -5.99 20.14 -2.71
CA PHE A 27 -4.95 20.87 -2.00
C PHE A 27 -4.29 21.92 -2.89
N ALA A 28 -3.87 21.55 -4.12
CA ALA A 28 -3.29 22.48 -5.09
C ALA A 28 -4.25 23.63 -5.44
N LYS A 29 -5.54 23.32 -5.61
CA LYS A 29 -6.56 24.33 -5.89
C LYS A 29 -6.76 25.32 -4.73
N LEU A 30 -6.79 24.82 -3.49
CA LEU A 30 -6.95 25.66 -2.29
C LEU A 30 -5.80 26.68 -2.13
N LEU A 31 -4.60 26.31 -2.54
CA LEU A 31 -3.40 27.14 -2.39
C LEU A 31 -2.92 27.80 -3.68
N SER A 32 -3.66 27.69 -4.78
CA SER A 32 -3.29 28.23 -6.10
C SER A 32 -3.05 29.74 -6.13
N GLY A 33 -3.63 30.49 -5.21
CA GLY A 33 -3.40 31.94 -5.04
C GLY A 33 -2.06 32.29 -4.39
N TYR A 34 -1.33 31.34 -3.84
CA TYR A 34 -0.08 31.55 -3.10
C TYR A 34 1.15 31.04 -3.86
N VAL A 35 1.05 29.89 -4.52
CA VAL A 35 2.18 29.23 -5.21
C VAL A 35 1.67 28.52 -6.47
N ALA A 36 2.51 28.39 -7.49
CA ALA A 36 2.21 27.58 -8.67
C ALA A 36 2.05 26.09 -8.30
N SER A 37 1.08 25.42 -8.93
CA SER A 37 0.65 24.05 -8.57
C SER A 37 1.79 23.04 -8.55
N ASP A 38 2.68 23.08 -9.57
CA ASP A 38 3.78 22.10 -9.69
C ASP A 38 4.75 22.19 -8.50
N HIS A 39 5.14 23.40 -8.11
CA HIS A 39 5.98 23.64 -6.93
C HIS A 39 5.29 23.23 -5.63
N LEU A 40 3.96 23.33 -5.57
CA LEU A 40 3.20 22.97 -4.39
C LEU A 40 3.17 21.46 -4.17
N ILE A 41 2.98 20.69 -5.23
CA ILE A 41 2.99 19.22 -5.16
C ILE A 41 4.39 18.71 -4.80
N ASP A 42 5.45 19.26 -5.35
CA ASP A 42 6.82 18.90 -4.98
C ASP A 42 7.09 19.18 -3.48
N ARG A 43 6.63 20.34 -2.98
CA ARG A 43 6.74 20.70 -1.55
C ARG A 43 5.95 19.74 -0.65
N LEU A 44 4.75 19.35 -1.08
CA LEU A 44 3.95 18.36 -0.35
C LEU A 44 4.66 17.01 -0.32
N ARG A 45 5.18 16.54 -1.44
CA ARG A 45 5.95 15.28 -1.52
C ARG A 45 7.18 15.28 -0.60
N ASP A 46 7.90 16.41 -0.54
CA ASP A 46 9.02 16.56 0.37
C ASP A 46 8.57 16.56 1.85
N ALA A 47 7.43 17.15 2.16
CA ALA A 47 6.85 17.11 3.50
C ALA A 47 6.43 15.68 3.87
N GLU A 48 5.75 14.95 2.98
CA GLU A 48 5.38 13.56 3.18
C GLU A 48 6.61 12.68 3.47
N ARG A 49 7.66 12.79 2.65
CA ARG A 49 8.91 12.04 2.83
C ARG A 49 9.52 12.24 4.22
N ARG A 50 9.57 13.49 4.72
CA ARG A 50 10.07 13.79 6.08
C ARG A 50 9.14 13.29 7.17
N ASN A 51 7.84 13.30 6.91
CA ASN A 51 6.81 13.06 7.91
C ASN A 51 6.47 11.56 8.07
N ILE A 52 6.80 10.72 7.09
CA ILE A 52 6.67 9.25 7.21
C ILE A 52 7.41 8.73 8.45
N GLU A 53 8.63 9.21 8.72
CA GLU A 53 9.39 8.80 9.90
C GLU A 53 8.75 9.23 11.24
N ARG A 54 7.92 10.29 11.23
CA ARG A 54 7.31 10.88 12.42
C ARG A 54 5.88 10.43 12.65
N TYR A 55 5.10 10.38 11.57
CA TYR A 55 3.66 10.15 11.64
C TYR A 55 3.24 8.81 11.01
N GLY A 56 4.18 8.09 10.39
CA GLY A 56 3.89 6.87 9.65
C GLY A 56 3.19 7.13 8.31
N TYR A 57 2.79 6.06 7.68
CA TYR A 57 2.00 6.06 6.45
C TYR A 57 0.52 6.32 6.71
N GLY A 58 -0.21 6.75 5.67
CA GLY A 58 -1.66 6.85 5.67
C GLY A 58 -2.20 8.28 5.77
N ILE A 59 -3.52 8.38 5.79
CA ILE A 59 -4.29 9.61 5.63
C ILE A 59 -3.96 10.65 6.71
N LYS A 60 -3.68 10.24 7.95
CA LYS A 60 -3.36 11.16 9.05
C LYS A 60 -2.05 11.88 8.80
N GLY A 61 -0.98 11.13 8.46
CA GLY A 61 0.33 11.70 8.11
C GLY A 61 0.26 12.60 6.88
N PHE A 62 -0.50 12.19 5.86
CA PHE A 62 -0.75 12.98 4.67
C PHE A 62 -1.47 14.30 4.98
N THR A 63 -2.53 14.26 5.81
CA THR A 63 -3.25 15.47 6.23
C THR A 63 -2.34 16.46 6.97
N LEU A 64 -1.50 15.95 7.87
CA LEU A 64 -0.51 16.78 8.58
C LEU A 64 0.51 17.37 7.60
N SER A 65 0.96 16.62 6.61
CA SER A 65 1.87 17.08 5.57
C SER A 65 1.27 18.19 4.70
N MET A 66 -0.02 18.07 4.35
CA MET A 66 -0.75 19.14 3.66
C MET A 66 -0.81 20.42 4.50
N ILE A 67 -1.12 20.31 5.79
CA ILE A 67 -1.20 21.47 6.69
C ILE A 67 0.20 22.11 6.86
N GLU A 68 1.24 21.31 7.09
CA GLU A 68 2.61 21.78 7.19
C GLU A 68 3.06 22.51 5.93
N THR A 69 2.79 21.94 4.75
CA THR A 69 3.10 22.56 3.46
C THR A 69 2.35 23.88 3.27
N ALA A 70 1.05 23.93 3.60
CA ALA A 70 0.25 25.15 3.52
C ALA A 70 0.82 26.26 4.38
N LEU A 71 1.22 25.95 5.62
CA LEU A 71 1.88 26.92 6.51
C LEU A 71 3.21 27.41 5.94
N GLN A 72 4.05 26.51 5.43
CA GLN A 72 5.35 26.85 4.86
C GLN A 72 5.24 27.77 3.63
N VAL A 73 4.41 27.40 2.67
CA VAL A 73 4.31 28.15 1.40
C VAL A 73 3.63 29.51 1.56
N THR A 74 2.89 29.71 2.64
CA THR A 74 2.22 30.98 2.95
C THR A 74 2.95 31.79 4.04
N GLU A 75 4.12 31.35 4.47
CA GLU A 75 4.86 31.96 5.60
C GLU A 75 3.99 32.14 6.86
N ASN A 76 3.23 31.09 7.21
CA ASN A 76 2.25 31.04 8.31
C ASN A 76 1.08 32.03 8.17
N ARG A 77 0.77 32.48 6.95
CA ARG A 77 -0.34 33.41 6.66
C ARG A 77 -1.56 32.73 6.05
N VAL A 78 -1.56 31.39 5.95
CA VAL A 78 -2.71 30.65 5.44
C VAL A 78 -3.94 30.92 6.31
N PRO A 79 -5.12 31.23 5.74
CA PRO A 79 -6.34 31.43 6.51
C PRO A 79 -6.75 30.16 7.26
N GLY A 80 -7.28 30.33 8.49
CA GLY A 80 -7.79 29.21 9.27
C GLY A 80 -8.91 28.40 8.55
N SER A 81 -9.67 29.05 7.66
CA SER A 81 -10.65 28.36 6.78
C SER A 81 -9.99 27.36 5.84
N VAL A 82 -8.82 27.67 5.27
CA VAL A 82 -8.07 26.75 4.41
C VAL A 82 -7.57 25.54 5.23
N ILE A 83 -7.06 25.78 6.44
CA ILE A 83 -6.67 24.69 7.35
C ILE A 83 -7.87 23.79 7.68
N ALA A 84 -9.03 24.40 7.96
CA ALA A 84 -10.26 23.63 8.21
C ALA A 84 -10.68 22.77 6.99
N GLU A 85 -10.53 23.28 5.78
CA GLU A 85 -10.77 22.52 4.55
C GLU A 85 -9.79 21.36 4.38
N LEU A 86 -8.50 21.54 4.69
CA LEU A 86 -7.51 20.45 4.62
C LEU A 86 -7.82 19.34 5.63
N ILE A 87 -8.26 19.70 6.83
CA ILE A 87 -8.72 18.73 7.83
C ILE A 87 -9.95 18.00 7.33
N ALA A 88 -10.91 18.72 6.72
CA ALA A 88 -12.12 18.13 6.15
C ALA A 88 -11.78 17.14 5.02
N CYS A 89 -10.81 17.46 4.15
CA CYS A 89 -10.32 16.53 3.14
C CYS A 89 -9.81 15.21 3.75
N GLY A 90 -8.98 15.26 4.78
CA GLY A 90 -8.53 14.07 5.48
C GLY A 90 -9.65 13.26 6.13
N GLN A 91 -10.66 13.95 6.70
CA GLN A 91 -11.83 13.29 7.26
C GLN A 91 -12.72 12.64 6.19
N GLU A 92 -12.83 13.25 5.01
CA GLU A 92 -13.55 12.67 3.85
C GLU A 92 -12.82 11.42 3.38
N MET A 93 -11.48 11.46 3.21
CA MET A 93 -10.69 10.29 2.86
C MET A 93 -10.91 9.12 3.83
N LEU A 94 -10.95 9.38 5.14
CA LEU A 94 -11.21 8.35 6.15
C LEU A 94 -12.64 7.77 6.08
N ARG A 95 -13.57 8.43 5.42
CA ARG A 95 -14.97 7.98 5.27
C ARG A 95 -15.25 7.39 3.89
N ASP A 96 -14.30 7.52 2.98
CA ASP A 96 -14.49 7.03 1.61
C ASP A 96 -14.75 5.52 1.61
N PRO A 97 -15.77 5.04 0.90
CA PRO A 97 -16.07 3.62 0.83
C PRO A 97 -14.98 2.87 0.06
N ILE A 98 -14.67 1.66 0.51
CA ILE A 98 -13.69 0.81 -0.16
C ILE A 98 -14.25 0.25 -1.46
N GLU A 99 -13.53 0.46 -2.55
CA GLU A 99 -13.81 -0.10 -3.87
C GLU A 99 -12.77 -1.18 -4.20
N LEU A 100 -13.21 -2.44 -4.28
CA LEU A 100 -12.33 -3.55 -4.61
C LEU A 100 -11.80 -3.43 -6.04
N LEU A 101 -10.55 -3.85 -6.23
CA LEU A 101 -9.98 -4.03 -7.56
C LEU A 101 -10.64 -5.22 -8.27
N ASN A 102 -10.72 -5.14 -9.60
CA ASN A 102 -11.34 -6.18 -10.40
C ASN A 102 -10.71 -7.55 -10.15
N GLY A 103 -11.54 -8.54 -9.84
CA GLY A 103 -11.10 -9.91 -9.57
C GLY A 103 -10.51 -10.15 -8.17
N ALA A 104 -10.36 -9.13 -7.31
CA ALA A 104 -9.74 -9.28 -5.99
C ALA A 104 -10.51 -10.27 -5.11
N GLU A 105 -11.84 -10.14 -4.99
CA GLU A 105 -12.63 -11.06 -4.16
C GLU A 105 -12.57 -12.49 -4.66
N GLU A 106 -12.69 -12.70 -5.96
CA GLU A 106 -12.66 -14.04 -6.54
C GLU A 106 -11.29 -14.70 -6.36
N THR A 107 -10.20 -13.94 -6.56
CA THR A 107 -8.84 -14.43 -6.37
C THR A 107 -8.58 -14.80 -4.90
N VAL A 108 -8.91 -13.91 -3.97
CA VAL A 108 -8.76 -14.17 -2.53
C VAL A 108 -9.54 -15.42 -2.12
N ARG A 109 -10.81 -15.54 -2.55
CA ARG A 109 -11.65 -16.71 -2.24
C ARG A 109 -11.08 -18.01 -2.83
N THR A 110 -10.56 -17.97 -4.05
CA THR A 110 -9.95 -19.14 -4.70
C THR A 110 -8.70 -19.58 -3.96
N LEU A 111 -7.82 -18.64 -3.58
CA LEU A 111 -6.58 -18.94 -2.87
C LEU A 111 -6.84 -19.46 -1.43
N ALA A 112 -7.85 -18.93 -0.76
CA ALA A 112 -8.22 -19.35 0.59
C ALA A 112 -8.67 -20.83 0.68
N ALA A 113 -9.05 -21.46 -0.43
CA ALA A 113 -9.43 -22.87 -0.44
C ALA A 113 -8.22 -23.81 -0.32
N ASP A 114 -7.04 -23.39 -0.78
CA ASP A 114 -5.88 -24.26 -0.94
C ASP A 114 -4.65 -23.81 -0.12
N PHE A 115 -4.62 -22.56 0.35
CA PHE A 115 -3.45 -21.95 0.99
C PHE A 115 -3.82 -21.24 2.28
N THR A 116 -2.86 -21.15 3.20
CA THR A 116 -2.93 -20.20 4.31
C THR A 116 -2.77 -18.78 3.74
N LEU A 117 -3.74 -17.91 3.99
CA LEU A 117 -3.70 -16.52 3.51
C LEU A 117 -3.32 -15.55 4.62
N LEU A 118 -2.35 -14.69 4.34
CA LEU A 118 -1.99 -13.57 5.21
C LEU A 118 -2.21 -12.24 4.47
N LEU A 119 -2.80 -11.27 5.14
CA LEU A 119 -2.77 -9.89 4.71
C LEU A 119 -1.58 -9.22 5.38
N ILE A 120 -0.68 -8.63 4.60
CA ILE A 120 0.48 -7.89 5.11
C ILE A 120 0.45 -6.49 4.47
N THR A 121 0.13 -5.48 5.26
CA THR A 121 -0.06 -4.11 4.78
C THR A 121 0.67 -3.09 5.65
N LYS A 122 1.01 -1.94 5.07
CA LYS A 122 1.53 -0.76 5.78
C LYS A 122 0.42 0.24 6.02
N GLY A 123 0.52 1.01 7.10
CA GLY A 123 -0.36 2.15 7.30
C GLY A 123 -0.79 2.36 8.75
N ASP A 124 -1.74 3.26 8.92
CA ASP A 124 -2.38 3.49 10.22
C ASP A 124 -3.26 2.29 10.60
N LEU A 125 -3.02 1.74 11.78
CA LEU A 125 -3.69 0.54 12.27
C LEU A 125 -5.22 0.65 12.16
N LEU A 126 -5.78 1.73 12.69
CA LEU A 126 -7.23 1.91 12.72
C LEU A 126 -7.82 2.03 11.31
N ASP A 127 -7.09 2.69 10.39
CA ASP A 127 -7.55 2.87 9.02
C ASP A 127 -7.50 1.53 8.25
N GLN A 128 -6.42 0.76 8.39
CA GLN A 128 -6.31 -0.53 7.72
C GLN A 128 -7.30 -1.58 8.26
N GLU A 129 -7.56 -1.60 9.57
CA GLU A 129 -8.61 -2.43 10.16
C GLU A 129 -10.00 -2.05 9.61
N ARG A 130 -10.29 -0.75 9.51
CA ARG A 130 -11.54 -0.24 8.93
C ARG A 130 -11.69 -0.66 7.47
N LYS A 131 -10.65 -0.44 6.64
CA LYS A 131 -10.64 -0.82 5.22
C LYS A 131 -10.89 -2.31 5.05
N LEU A 132 -10.19 -3.15 5.80
CA LEU A 132 -10.36 -4.61 5.77
C LEU A 132 -11.79 -5.02 6.17
N ALA A 133 -12.35 -4.42 7.21
CA ALA A 133 -13.72 -4.69 7.62
C ALA A 133 -14.74 -4.30 6.54
N GLN A 134 -14.57 -3.15 5.91
CA GLN A 134 -15.45 -2.67 4.84
C GLN A 134 -15.34 -3.49 3.54
N SER A 135 -14.12 -3.99 3.23
CA SER A 135 -13.90 -4.83 2.04
C SER A 135 -14.65 -6.16 2.07
N GLY A 136 -15.03 -6.65 3.26
CA GLY A 136 -15.62 -7.96 3.45
C GLY A 136 -14.67 -9.13 3.22
N LEU A 137 -13.38 -8.86 2.93
CA LEU A 137 -12.38 -9.87 2.64
C LEU A 137 -11.76 -10.48 3.90
N GLY A 138 -11.87 -9.84 5.05
CA GLY A 138 -11.23 -10.27 6.30
C GLY A 138 -11.48 -11.73 6.68
N LYS A 139 -12.64 -12.28 6.34
CA LYS A 139 -13.03 -13.67 6.61
C LYS A 139 -12.22 -14.73 5.86
N PHE A 140 -11.46 -14.34 4.85
CA PHE A 140 -10.64 -15.24 4.03
C PHE A 140 -9.19 -15.32 4.49
N PHE A 141 -8.77 -14.40 5.36
CA PHE A 141 -7.39 -14.34 5.85
C PHE A 141 -7.24 -15.09 7.19
N ASP A 142 -6.23 -15.97 7.28
CA ASP A 142 -5.84 -16.66 8.51
C ASP A 142 -5.05 -15.75 9.46
N GLY A 143 -4.54 -14.64 8.94
CA GLY A 143 -3.82 -13.64 9.71
C GLY A 143 -3.70 -12.30 9.01
N VAL A 144 -3.59 -11.24 9.82
CA VAL A 144 -3.45 -9.86 9.36
C VAL A 144 -2.28 -9.23 10.08
N GLU A 145 -1.34 -8.69 9.33
CA GLU A 145 -0.17 -7.97 9.82
C GLU A 145 -0.21 -6.54 9.29
N ILE A 146 -0.43 -5.59 10.17
CA ILE A 146 -0.36 -4.16 9.85
C ILE A 146 0.95 -3.64 10.44
N VAL A 147 1.89 -3.31 9.56
CA VAL A 147 3.27 -2.98 9.93
C VAL A 147 3.61 -1.52 9.61
N SER A 148 4.60 -0.98 10.31
CA SER A 148 5.10 0.37 10.03
C SER A 148 5.93 0.43 8.75
N GLU A 149 6.65 -0.66 8.42
CA GLU A 149 7.45 -0.79 7.20
C GLU A 149 7.55 -2.27 6.81
N LYS A 150 7.69 -2.56 5.52
CA LYS A 150 7.85 -3.90 4.98
C LYS A 150 9.31 -4.11 4.57
N THR A 151 10.16 -4.44 5.56
CA THR A 151 11.57 -4.79 5.33
C THR A 151 11.76 -6.31 5.31
N SER A 152 12.94 -6.77 4.88
CA SER A 152 13.29 -8.20 4.90
C SER A 152 13.22 -8.78 6.32
N GLU A 153 13.64 -8.01 7.33
CA GLU A 153 13.60 -8.39 8.73
C GLU A 153 12.16 -8.57 9.21
N VAL A 154 11.25 -7.66 8.83
CA VAL A 154 9.82 -7.75 9.17
C VAL A 154 9.21 -9.02 8.56
N TYR A 155 9.53 -9.36 7.30
CA TYR A 155 9.06 -10.62 6.71
C TYR A 155 9.63 -11.85 7.44
N VAL A 156 10.92 -11.83 7.80
CA VAL A 156 11.54 -12.91 8.61
C VAL A 156 10.83 -13.07 9.95
N ASP A 157 10.53 -11.96 10.63
CA ASP A 157 9.84 -11.98 11.94
C ASP A 157 8.40 -12.50 11.81
N ILE A 158 7.65 -12.05 10.80
CA ILE A 158 6.28 -12.53 10.53
C ILE A 158 6.29 -14.04 10.26
N PHE A 159 7.17 -14.50 9.37
CA PHE A 159 7.25 -15.91 9.01
C PHE A 159 7.73 -16.76 10.20
N GLY A 160 8.76 -16.30 10.91
CA GLY A 160 9.30 -16.99 12.10
C GLY A 160 8.27 -17.10 13.23
N GLY A 161 7.55 -16.02 13.52
CA GLY A 161 6.50 -16.00 14.55
C GLY A 161 5.31 -16.92 14.25
N ARG A 162 5.11 -17.24 12.97
CA ARG A 162 4.03 -18.15 12.50
C ARG A 162 4.53 -19.55 12.13
N GLY A 163 5.82 -19.83 12.27
CA GLY A 163 6.41 -21.12 11.89
C GLY A 163 6.39 -21.39 10.38
N ILE A 164 6.37 -20.35 9.55
CA ILE A 164 6.35 -20.43 8.10
C ILE A 164 7.80 -20.47 7.58
N ASP A 165 8.13 -21.49 6.79
CA ASP A 165 9.39 -21.47 6.03
C ASP A 165 9.25 -20.49 4.86
N PRO A 166 10.09 -19.43 4.77
CA PRO A 166 9.99 -18.43 3.69
C PRO A 166 10.02 -19.04 2.29
N ARG A 167 10.72 -20.17 2.11
CA ARG A 167 10.78 -20.86 0.80
C ARG A 167 9.42 -21.35 0.30
N HIS A 168 8.46 -21.51 1.20
CA HIS A 168 7.09 -21.94 0.93
C HIS A 168 6.08 -20.80 1.01
N ALA A 169 6.56 -19.56 1.12
CA ALA A 169 5.75 -18.36 1.16
C ALA A 169 5.90 -17.53 -0.12
N LEU A 170 4.81 -16.87 -0.51
CA LEU A 170 4.76 -15.93 -1.62
C LEU A 170 4.08 -14.65 -1.14
N MET A 171 4.63 -13.50 -1.50
CA MET A 171 3.99 -12.19 -1.34
C MET A 171 3.64 -11.63 -2.71
N ALA A 172 2.38 -11.21 -2.87
CA ALA A 172 1.93 -10.47 -4.04
C ALA A 172 1.44 -9.08 -3.64
N GLY A 173 1.90 -8.06 -4.36
CA GLY A 173 1.53 -6.67 -4.11
C GLY A 173 2.00 -5.73 -5.20
N ASN A 174 1.54 -4.47 -5.12
CA ASN A 174 1.81 -3.45 -6.12
C ASN A 174 3.17 -2.74 -5.95
N SER A 175 3.81 -2.89 -4.79
CA SER A 175 5.09 -2.23 -4.51
C SER A 175 6.28 -3.17 -4.66
N LEU A 176 7.15 -2.90 -5.64
CA LEU A 176 8.43 -3.58 -5.75
C LEU A 176 9.29 -3.41 -4.50
N LYS A 177 9.30 -2.20 -3.93
CA LYS A 177 10.11 -1.82 -2.79
C LYS A 177 9.66 -2.46 -1.49
N SER A 178 8.36 -2.58 -1.28
CA SER A 178 7.77 -3.01 -0.01
C SER A 178 7.31 -4.48 -0.03
N ASP A 179 6.80 -4.98 -1.17
CA ASP A 179 6.22 -6.32 -1.25
C ASP A 179 7.18 -7.34 -1.84
N VAL A 180 7.87 -6.94 -2.93
CA VAL A 180 8.61 -7.89 -3.77
C VAL A 180 10.04 -8.07 -3.31
N ILE A 181 10.83 -7.00 -3.29
CA ILE A 181 12.26 -7.07 -2.97
C ILE A 181 12.50 -7.60 -1.55
N PRO A 182 11.80 -7.10 -0.51
CA PRO A 182 12.05 -7.55 0.86
C PRO A 182 11.65 -9.00 1.10
N VAL A 183 10.55 -9.49 0.53
CA VAL A 183 10.16 -10.90 0.69
C VAL A 183 11.12 -11.84 -0.02
N ILE A 184 11.65 -11.45 -1.18
CA ILE A 184 12.69 -12.21 -1.88
C ILE A 184 13.98 -12.27 -1.04
N ALA A 185 14.38 -11.16 -0.44
CA ALA A 185 15.54 -11.10 0.46
C ALA A 185 15.34 -11.96 1.72
N ALA A 186 14.11 -12.08 2.22
CA ALA A 186 13.73 -12.99 3.29
C ALA A 186 13.67 -14.48 2.87
N GLY A 187 13.87 -14.78 1.58
CA GLY A 187 13.86 -16.14 1.03
C GLY A 187 12.51 -16.62 0.47
N GLY A 188 11.52 -15.74 0.39
CA GLY A 188 10.20 -16.00 -0.19
C GLY A 188 10.13 -15.77 -1.71
N TRP A 189 8.95 -15.88 -2.26
CA TRP A 189 8.61 -15.52 -3.63
C TRP A 189 7.95 -14.15 -3.66
N GLY A 190 8.35 -13.29 -4.59
CA GLY A 190 7.76 -11.97 -4.81
C GLY A 190 7.02 -11.92 -6.14
N VAL A 191 5.76 -11.53 -6.10
CA VAL A 191 4.93 -11.32 -7.28
C VAL A 191 4.52 -9.86 -7.35
N HIS A 192 4.96 -9.17 -8.39
CA HIS A 192 4.57 -7.79 -8.64
C HIS A 192 3.25 -7.75 -9.40
N VAL A 193 2.31 -6.95 -8.87
CA VAL A 193 1.00 -6.68 -9.47
C VAL A 193 0.91 -5.19 -9.73
N PRO A 194 1.40 -4.67 -10.87
CA PRO A 194 1.44 -3.22 -11.12
C PRO A 194 0.07 -2.60 -11.01
N CYS A 195 -0.04 -1.49 -10.28
CA CYS A 195 -1.24 -0.67 -10.21
C CYS A 195 -0.94 0.74 -10.74
N SER A 196 -1.92 1.35 -11.40
CA SER A 196 -1.83 2.74 -11.86
C SER A 196 -3.06 3.51 -11.36
N PRO A 197 -2.85 4.67 -10.77
CA PRO A 197 -1.56 5.33 -10.50
C PRO A 197 -0.74 4.62 -9.42
N SER A 198 0.58 4.85 -9.41
CA SER A 198 1.49 4.36 -8.39
C SER A 198 2.08 5.51 -7.58
N TRP A 199 2.40 5.26 -6.32
CA TRP A 199 3.02 6.24 -5.46
C TRP A 199 4.53 6.36 -5.73
N ASP A 200 5.00 7.56 -6.08
CA ASP A 200 6.40 7.81 -6.48
C ASP A 200 7.44 7.42 -5.42
N LEU A 201 7.09 7.43 -4.12
CA LEU A 201 8.01 7.07 -3.04
C LEU A 201 8.27 5.55 -2.94
N GLU A 202 7.47 4.74 -3.62
CA GLU A 202 7.63 3.28 -3.75
C GLU A 202 8.34 2.86 -5.04
N ALA A 203 8.72 3.82 -5.91
CA ALA A 203 9.38 3.54 -7.17
C ALA A 203 10.77 2.93 -6.96
N THR A 204 11.03 1.79 -7.61
CA THR A 204 12.33 1.12 -7.64
C THR A 204 12.40 0.17 -8.83
N ASP A 205 13.61 -0.31 -9.17
CA ASP A 205 13.80 -1.23 -10.29
C ASP A 205 13.36 -2.65 -9.93
N ALA A 206 12.70 -3.31 -10.88
CA ALA A 206 12.27 -4.69 -10.72
C ALA A 206 13.45 -5.67 -10.77
N PRO A 207 13.50 -6.68 -9.90
CA PRO A 207 14.57 -7.69 -9.88
C PRO A 207 14.37 -8.75 -10.96
N MET A 208 14.29 -8.34 -12.26
CA MET A 208 13.92 -9.16 -13.42
C MET A 208 14.73 -10.45 -13.58
N GLN A 209 15.97 -10.48 -13.08
CA GLN A 209 16.89 -11.62 -13.18
C GLN A 209 16.73 -12.62 -12.02
N HIS A 210 15.94 -12.29 -11.01
CA HIS A 210 15.82 -13.14 -9.82
C HIS A 210 14.83 -14.28 -10.05
N ASN A 211 15.23 -15.52 -9.79
CA ASN A 211 14.44 -16.73 -10.06
C ASN A 211 13.12 -16.82 -9.26
N ARG A 212 13.01 -16.11 -8.14
CA ARG A 212 11.82 -16.03 -7.29
C ARG A 212 10.97 -14.77 -7.55
N PHE A 213 11.29 -14.02 -8.58
CA PHE A 213 10.49 -12.88 -9.03
C PHE A 213 9.49 -13.31 -10.10
N ARG A 214 8.28 -12.80 -10.02
CA ARG A 214 7.29 -12.84 -11.11
C ARG A 214 6.59 -11.49 -11.19
N GLU A 215 6.10 -11.17 -12.39
CA GLU A 215 5.23 -10.02 -12.63
C GLU A 215 3.99 -10.49 -13.36
N ILE A 216 2.83 -9.97 -12.97
CA ILE A 216 1.53 -10.26 -13.55
C ILE A 216 0.83 -8.97 -13.92
N THR A 217 -0.16 -9.01 -14.81
CA THR A 217 -0.88 -7.81 -15.23
C THR A 217 -2.10 -7.50 -14.37
N ALA A 218 -2.66 -8.52 -13.73
CA ALA A 218 -3.80 -8.39 -12.83
C ALA A 218 -3.72 -9.44 -11.72
N LEU A 219 -4.30 -9.13 -10.57
CA LEU A 219 -4.33 -10.06 -9.43
C LEU A 219 -5.00 -11.40 -9.78
N SER A 220 -5.96 -11.39 -10.69
CA SER A 220 -6.62 -12.62 -11.23
C SER A 220 -5.69 -13.62 -11.89
N ASP A 221 -4.49 -13.20 -12.29
CA ASP A 221 -3.48 -14.08 -12.90
C ASP A 221 -2.68 -14.86 -11.85
N LEU A 222 -2.74 -14.44 -10.58
CA LEU A 222 -1.94 -15.00 -9.48
C LEU A 222 -2.13 -16.53 -9.28
N PRO A 223 -3.35 -17.10 -9.34
CA PRO A 223 -3.51 -18.56 -9.22
C PRO A 223 -2.77 -19.34 -10.31
N GLY A 224 -2.66 -18.79 -11.53
CA GLY A 224 -1.89 -19.38 -12.63
C GLY A 224 -0.39 -19.41 -12.31
N VAL A 225 0.16 -18.29 -11.88
CA VAL A 225 1.59 -18.17 -11.50
C VAL A 225 1.92 -19.10 -10.33
N ILE A 226 1.03 -19.23 -9.34
CA ILE A 226 1.23 -20.16 -8.21
C ILE A 226 1.34 -21.61 -8.71
N LYS A 227 0.48 -22.02 -9.65
CA LYS A 227 0.54 -23.37 -10.24
C LYS A 227 1.87 -23.61 -10.97
N ASP A 228 2.34 -22.62 -11.73
CA ASP A 228 3.62 -22.71 -12.44
C ASP A 228 4.81 -22.82 -11.48
N ILE A 229 4.80 -22.04 -10.40
CA ILE A 229 5.82 -22.12 -9.35
C ILE A 229 5.80 -23.52 -8.69
N CYS A 230 4.63 -24.03 -8.33
CA CYS A 230 4.49 -25.33 -7.68
C CYS A 230 4.83 -26.51 -8.63
N GLY A 231 4.56 -26.38 -9.91
CA GLY A 231 4.86 -27.40 -10.92
C GLY A 231 6.34 -27.50 -11.29
N ASN A 232 7.13 -26.44 -11.03
CA ASN A 232 8.57 -26.36 -11.31
C ASN A 232 9.45 -26.58 -10.07
N MET A 233 8.87 -26.85 -8.90
CA MET A 233 9.56 -27.23 -7.66
C MET A 233 9.54 -28.73 -7.45
#